data_64ef99c532cee9d76fa4766501c7ca2a
#
_entry.id   64ef99c532cee9d76fa4766501c7ca2a
#
_cell.length_a   1.000
_cell.length_b   1.000
_cell.length_c   1.000
_cell.angle_alpha   90.00
_cell.angle_beta   90.00
_cell.angle_gamma   90.00
#
_symmetry.space_group_name_H-M   'P 1'
#
loop_
_entity.id
_entity.type
_entity.pdbx_description
1 polymer ?
#
loop_
_entity_poly.entity_id
_entity_poly.type
_entity_poly.pdbx_seq_one_letter_code
_entity_poly.pdbx_strand_id
1 'polypeptide(L)'
;MLDHVPASGCDTRPILRERGQREVFCGLTGIVWMHRKIQDAFFLVVGSRTCAHLLQSAAGVMIFAEPRFATAILDERDLAGLADAQEELDRNVTRLLERRPDIKLLFLVGSCPSEVIKLDLHRAAQRLDRRFNGVRVLNYSGSGIETTFTQGEDACLAALVPELPSTDAAQLVIVGALAEVVEDQWRRLYAAMGITNIAFLPARRAGDMPAVGQGTRYLLAQPFLAETARLLDARGARHLPALFPLGAEGTTDFLRAGAEAMGVGAGRFAEATAAAEARARAALEGPRARLAGKRIFFFPDSQLEVPMARFLTRECGMEAVEIGTPYLHRAHLAAEMPLLPAAAMLSEGQDVERQLDRCLEARPDLVVCGLGLANPLEAQGITTKWSIELVFTPVQGYDQAADLASLFARPFARRDMLRV
;
A
#
# COMPACT_ATOMS: atom_id res chain seq x y z
N MET A 1 11.61 -18.49 16.04
CA MET A 1 13.05 -18.20 15.87
C MET A 1 13.31 -18.27 14.38
N LEU A 2 13.37 -17.11 13.71
CA LEU A 2 13.74 -17.03 12.30
C LEU A 2 15.18 -16.53 12.25
N ASP A 3 16.06 -17.37 11.75
CA ASP A 3 17.47 -17.11 11.62
C ASP A 3 17.73 -15.98 10.62
N HIS A 4 18.51 -15.00 11.07
CA HIS A 4 18.95 -13.87 10.29
C HIS A 4 20.03 -14.27 9.29
N VAL A 5 19.74 -14.07 8.00
CA VAL A 5 20.77 -13.97 6.97
C VAL A 5 21.33 -12.55 7.02
N PRO A 6 22.63 -12.33 7.22
CA PRO A 6 23.21 -10.99 7.21
C PRO A 6 23.29 -10.47 5.76
N ALA A 7 22.53 -9.41 5.48
CA ALA A 7 22.71 -8.61 4.27
C ALA A 7 24.03 -7.83 4.41
N SER A 8 24.91 -7.99 3.45
CA SER A 8 26.16 -7.23 3.30
C SER A 8 25.82 -5.76 3.00
N GLY A 9 26.05 -4.88 3.96
CA GLY A 9 25.80 -3.44 3.88
C GLY A 9 24.94 -2.97 5.03
N CYS A 10 25.38 -3.20 6.28
CA CYS A 10 24.64 -2.75 7.47
C CYS A 10 24.64 -1.22 7.56
N ASP A 11 23.49 -0.61 7.29
CA ASP A 11 23.17 0.68 7.91
C ASP A 11 23.15 0.45 9.42
N THR A 12 24.15 0.96 10.12
CA THR A 12 24.34 0.82 11.58
C THR A 12 23.51 1.85 12.35
N ARG A 13 22.59 2.58 11.68
CA ARG A 13 21.75 3.59 12.31
C ARG A 13 20.91 2.95 13.42
N PRO A 14 20.91 3.53 14.62
CA PRO A 14 20.07 3.06 15.71
C PRO A 14 18.59 3.24 15.34
N ILE A 15 17.79 2.19 15.57
CA ILE A 15 16.35 2.21 15.37
C ILE A 15 15.69 2.11 16.75
N LEU A 16 14.89 3.10 17.07
CA LEU A 16 14.05 3.07 18.26
C LEU A 16 12.87 2.11 18.03
N ARG A 17 12.79 1.03 18.82
CA ARG A 17 11.68 0.09 18.74
C ARG A 17 10.66 0.37 19.81
N GLU A 18 9.41 0.48 19.39
CA GLU A 18 8.30 0.83 20.25
C GLU A 18 7.18 -0.20 20.18
N ARG A 19 6.58 -0.44 21.36
CA ARG A 19 5.41 -1.30 21.51
C ARG A 19 4.48 -0.69 22.55
N GLY A 20 3.37 -0.16 22.10
CA GLY A 20 2.38 0.48 22.96
C GLY A 20 1.04 0.58 22.25
N GLN A 21 0.28 1.62 22.58
CA GLN A 21 -1.01 1.89 21.99
C GLN A 21 -0.86 2.21 20.50
N ARG A 22 -1.76 1.63 19.70
CA ARG A 22 -1.83 1.85 18.25
C ARG A 22 -3.03 2.71 17.91
N GLU A 23 -2.86 3.59 16.93
CA GLU A 23 -3.92 4.37 16.35
C GLU A 23 -3.81 4.32 14.82
N VAL A 24 -4.32 3.24 14.23
CA VAL A 24 -4.28 2.99 12.79
C VAL A 24 -5.58 2.38 12.32
N PHE A 25 -5.92 2.59 11.06
CA PHE A 25 -7.00 1.84 10.43
C PHE A 25 -6.62 0.38 10.26
N CYS A 26 -7.61 -0.50 10.29
CA CYS A 26 -7.42 -1.94 10.05
C CYS A 26 -7.28 -2.26 8.56
N GLY A 27 -6.85 -3.49 8.26
CA GLY A 27 -6.65 -3.98 6.90
C GLY A 27 -7.92 -3.99 6.02
N LEU A 28 -9.13 -3.94 6.62
CA LEU A 28 -10.38 -3.79 5.85
C LEU A 28 -10.38 -2.52 4.99
N THR A 29 -9.68 -1.48 5.41
CA THR A 29 -9.57 -0.23 4.63
C THR A 29 -8.95 -0.46 3.26
N GLY A 30 -8.07 -1.46 3.12
CA GLY A 30 -7.49 -1.87 1.84
C GLY A 30 -8.53 -2.22 0.76
N ILE A 31 -9.73 -2.66 1.16
CA ILE A 31 -10.82 -2.96 0.24
C ILE A 31 -11.22 -1.73 -0.58
N VAL A 32 -11.09 -0.51 -0.02
CA VAL A 32 -11.52 0.73 -0.68
C VAL A 32 -10.78 0.98 -2.00
N TRP A 33 -9.51 0.60 -2.10
CA TRP A 33 -8.78 0.72 -3.38
C TRP A 33 -8.69 -0.59 -4.14
N MET A 34 -8.66 -1.74 -3.45
CA MET A 34 -8.58 -3.04 -4.11
C MET A 34 -9.82 -3.37 -4.95
N HIS A 35 -11.05 -3.05 -4.47
CA HIS A 35 -12.27 -3.28 -5.24
C HIS A 35 -12.36 -2.39 -6.50
N ARG A 36 -11.68 -1.24 -6.51
CA ARG A 36 -11.55 -0.39 -7.70
C ARG A 36 -10.53 -0.96 -8.68
N LYS A 37 -9.45 -1.52 -8.13
CA LYS A 37 -8.35 -2.07 -8.92
C LYS A 37 -8.75 -3.34 -9.68
N ILE A 38 -9.37 -4.31 -9.00
CA ILE A 38 -9.81 -5.57 -9.59
C ILE A 38 -11.30 -5.46 -9.92
N GLN A 39 -11.61 -5.09 -11.17
CA GLN A 39 -12.94 -4.63 -11.58
C GLN A 39 -14.03 -5.70 -11.59
N ASP A 40 -13.68 -6.98 -11.66
CA ASP A 40 -14.59 -8.14 -11.60
C ASP A 40 -14.46 -8.96 -10.30
N ALA A 41 -13.78 -8.39 -9.29
CA ALA A 41 -13.72 -8.95 -7.95
C ALA A 41 -14.79 -8.33 -7.03
N PHE A 42 -15.23 -9.14 -6.06
CA PHE A 42 -16.12 -8.70 -4.99
C PHE A 42 -15.53 -9.04 -3.62
N PHE A 43 -15.65 -8.13 -2.66
CA PHE A 43 -15.09 -8.28 -1.32
C PHE A 43 -16.23 -8.41 -0.31
N LEU A 44 -16.41 -9.62 0.24
CA LEU A 44 -17.40 -9.89 1.27
C LEU A 44 -16.70 -9.93 2.64
N VAL A 45 -16.85 -8.86 3.40
CA VAL A 45 -16.36 -8.79 4.77
C VAL A 45 -17.23 -9.65 5.67
N VAL A 46 -16.60 -10.51 6.46
CA VAL A 46 -17.28 -11.28 7.50
C VAL A 46 -17.01 -10.59 8.84
N GLY A 47 -17.98 -9.82 9.31
CA GLY A 47 -17.72 -8.93 10.44
C GLY A 47 -18.96 -8.31 11.07
N SER A 48 -18.74 -7.35 11.95
CA SER A 48 -19.83 -6.65 12.67
C SER A 48 -20.48 -5.52 11.83
N ARG A 49 -21.58 -4.98 12.33
CA ARG A 49 -22.21 -3.75 11.79
C ARG A 49 -21.27 -2.56 11.78
N THR A 50 -20.35 -2.48 12.76
CA THR A 50 -19.33 -1.43 12.82
C THR A 50 -18.37 -1.51 11.63
N CYS A 51 -17.94 -2.73 11.25
CA CYS A 51 -17.11 -2.94 10.05
C CYS A 51 -17.85 -2.48 8.79
N ALA A 52 -19.15 -2.81 8.67
CA ALA A 52 -19.98 -2.38 7.54
C ALA A 52 -20.08 -0.85 7.48
N HIS A 53 -20.34 -0.20 8.62
CA HIS A 53 -20.46 1.25 8.70
C HIS A 53 -19.15 1.96 8.33
N LEU A 54 -18.02 1.48 8.85
CA LEU A 54 -16.70 2.03 8.53
C LEU A 54 -16.43 2.00 7.02
N LEU A 55 -16.61 0.84 6.39
CA LEU A 55 -16.37 0.69 4.95
C LEU A 55 -17.34 1.53 4.11
N GLN A 56 -18.63 1.55 4.44
CA GLN A 56 -19.62 2.34 3.72
C GLN A 56 -19.36 3.84 3.85
N SER A 57 -18.96 4.30 5.04
CA SER A 57 -18.64 5.71 5.27
C SER A 57 -17.37 6.13 4.54
N ALA A 58 -16.30 5.34 4.65
CA ALA A 58 -15.03 5.62 3.95
C ALA A 58 -15.22 5.56 2.43
N ALA A 59 -15.90 4.53 1.95
CA ALA A 59 -16.16 4.32 0.54
C ALA A 59 -17.15 5.34 -0.03
N GLY A 60 -18.19 5.72 0.72
CA GLY A 60 -19.21 6.69 0.27
C GLY A 60 -18.66 8.07 -0.02
N VAL A 61 -17.58 8.48 0.65
CA VAL A 61 -16.90 9.76 0.38
C VAL A 61 -15.90 9.66 -0.78
N MET A 62 -15.36 8.46 -1.07
CA MET A 62 -14.24 8.26 -1.97
C MET A 62 -14.60 7.52 -3.26
N ILE A 63 -15.83 7.01 -3.39
CA ILE A 63 -16.24 6.15 -4.50
C ILE A 63 -17.24 6.86 -5.40
N PHE A 64 -16.80 7.18 -6.61
CA PHE A 64 -17.65 7.57 -7.73
C PHE A 64 -18.01 6.37 -8.63
N ALA A 65 -17.72 5.13 -8.19
CA ALA A 65 -17.96 3.90 -8.93
C ALA A 65 -18.85 2.94 -8.14
N GLU A 66 -19.41 1.95 -8.81
CA GLU A 66 -20.20 0.90 -8.18
C GLU A 66 -19.41 0.20 -7.08
N PRO A 67 -19.90 0.15 -5.84
CA PRO A 67 -19.21 -0.55 -4.77
C PRO A 67 -19.28 -2.07 -4.99
N ARG A 68 -18.12 -2.72 -5.05
CA ARG A 68 -17.99 -4.17 -5.16
C ARG A 68 -17.52 -4.78 -3.85
N PHE A 69 -18.20 -4.40 -2.77
CA PHE A 69 -18.03 -4.98 -1.44
C PHE A 69 -19.34 -4.98 -0.67
N ALA A 70 -19.44 -5.88 0.28
CA ALA A 70 -20.54 -5.99 1.23
C ALA A 70 -20.04 -6.58 2.54
N THR A 71 -20.92 -6.62 3.56
CA THR A 71 -20.61 -7.26 4.84
C THR A 71 -21.64 -8.33 5.15
N ALA A 72 -21.16 -9.56 5.37
CA ALA A 72 -21.90 -10.62 6.05
C ALA A 72 -21.81 -10.33 7.56
N ILE A 73 -22.93 -9.89 8.14
CA ILE A 73 -22.94 -9.41 9.52
C ILE A 73 -22.99 -10.60 10.47
N LEU A 74 -22.00 -10.68 11.35
CA LEU A 74 -22.02 -11.53 12.53
C LEU A 74 -22.77 -10.79 13.64
N ASP A 75 -23.87 -11.36 14.08
CA ASP A 75 -24.69 -10.80 15.15
C ASP A 75 -24.31 -11.37 16.54
N GLU A 76 -25.03 -10.94 17.57
CA GLU A 76 -24.79 -11.38 18.95
C GLU A 76 -24.95 -12.91 19.13
N ARG A 77 -25.83 -13.53 18.35
CA ARG A 77 -26.06 -14.98 18.41
C ARG A 77 -24.90 -15.76 17.82
N ASP A 78 -24.32 -15.26 16.72
CA ASP A 78 -23.10 -15.82 16.11
C ASP A 78 -21.91 -15.73 17.07
N LEU A 79 -21.74 -14.53 17.67
CA LEU A 79 -20.66 -14.27 18.63
C LEU A 79 -20.80 -15.10 19.92
N ALA A 80 -22.02 -15.39 20.34
CA ALA A 80 -22.32 -16.23 21.50
C ALA A 80 -22.29 -17.74 21.19
N GLY A 81 -22.06 -18.14 19.94
CA GLY A 81 -22.10 -19.55 19.52
C GLY A 81 -23.52 -20.15 19.52
N LEU A 82 -24.56 -19.33 19.48
CA LEU A 82 -25.96 -19.74 19.48
C LEU A 82 -26.52 -19.95 18.07
N ALA A 83 -25.78 -19.58 17.04
CA ALA A 83 -26.11 -19.78 15.64
C ALA A 83 -24.92 -20.40 14.89
N ASP A 84 -25.18 -21.07 13.78
CA ASP A 84 -24.13 -21.59 12.89
C ASP A 84 -23.70 -20.50 11.91
N ALA A 85 -22.65 -19.76 12.29
CA ALA A 85 -22.08 -18.69 11.48
C ALA A 85 -21.57 -19.19 10.11
N GLN A 86 -21.19 -20.47 9.98
CA GLN A 86 -20.78 -21.07 8.69
C GLN A 86 -21.96 -21.23 7.75
N GLU A 87 -23.10 -21.73 8.25
CA GLU A 87 -24.32 -21.84 7.44
C GLU A 87 -24.85 -20.48 7.01
N GLU A 88 -24.79 -19.48 7.91
CA GLU A 88 -25.23 -18.12 7.57
C GLU A 88 -24.34 -17.49 6.50
N LEU A 89 -23.02 -17.69 6.60
CA LEU A 89 -22.06 -17.26 5.57
C LEU A 89 -22.37 -17.91 4.22
N ASP A 90 -22.61 -19.22 4.19
CA ASP A 90 -22.93 -19.95 2.96
C ASP A 90 -24.25 -19.45 2.32
N ARG A 91 -25.27 -19.14 3.12
CA ARG A 91 -26.52 -18.54 2.65
C ARG A 91 -26.29 -17.15 2.06
N ASN A 92 -25.49 -16.31 2.74
CA ASN A 92 -25.20 -14.97 2.27
C ASN A 92 -24.41 -14.97 0.97
N VAL A 93 -23.40 -15.83 0.83
CA VAL A 93 -22.63 -16.00 -0.42
C VAL A 93 -23.53 -16.51 -1.55
N THR A 94 -24.39 -17.49 -1.28
CA THR A 94 -25.33 -18.02 -2.28
C THR A 94 -26.23 -16.90 -2.82
N ARG A 95 -26.87 -16.13 -1.94
CA ARG A 95 -27.72 -15.00 -2.33
C ARG A 95 -26.97 -13.91 -3.10
N LEU A 96 -25.71 -13.65 -2.71
CA LEU A 96 -24.86 -12.70 -3.41
C LEU A 96 -24.59 -13.13 -4.85
N LEU A 97 -24.14 -14.36 -5.05
CA LEU A 97 -23.75 -14.87 -6.36
C LEU A 97 -24.96 -15.09 -7.29
N GLU A 98 -26.13 -15.42 -6.74
CA GLU A 98 -27.39 -15.46 -7.51
C GLU A 98 -27.80 -14.06 -8.04
N ARG A 99 -27.55 -13.01 -7.26
CA ARG A 99 -27.87 -11.62 -7.64
C ARG A 99 -26.80 -10.96 -8.51
N ARG A 100 -25.55 -11.42 -8.39
CA ARG A 100 -24.37 -10.86 -9.04
C ARG A 100 -23.59 -11.96 -9.79
N PRO A 101 -24.14 -12.46 -10.91
CA PRO A 101 -23.49 -13.50 -11.74
C PRO A 101 -22.26 -12.98 -12.49
N ASP A 102 -22.05 -11.66 -12.48
CA ASP A 102 -20.89 -10.98 -13.04
C ASP A 102 -19.61 -11.16 -12.21
N ILE A 103 -19.71 -11.55 -10.94
CA ILE A 103 -18.58 -11.79 -10.06
C ILE A 103 -17.78 -13.00 -10.55
N LYS A 104 -16.47 -12.81 -10.79
CA LYS A 104 -15.54 -13.88 -11.18
C LYS A 104 -14.55 -14.23 -10.07
N LEU A 105 -14.31 -13.29 -9.15
CA LEU A 105 -13.42 -13.44 -8.02
C LEU A 105 -14.12 -12.91 -6.76
N LEU A 106 -14.28 -13.77 -5.76
CA LEU A 106 -14.88 -13.41 -4.48
C LEU A 106 -13.84 -13.54 -3.37
N PHE A 107 -13.58 -12.46 -2.64
CA PHE A 107 -12.79 -12.50 -1.43
C PHE A 107 -13.69 -12.55 -0.19
N LEU A 108 -13.50 -13.57 0.65
CA LEU A 108 -14.02 -13.59 2.02
C LEU A 108 -12.99 -12.91 2.92
N VAL A 109 -13.33 -11.73 3.42
CA VAL A 109 -12.39 -10.91 4.18
C VAL A 109 -12.70 -11.04 5.67
N GLY A 110 -11.75 -11.61 6.41
CA GLY A 110 -11.83 -11.74 7.87
C GLY A 110 -11.72 -10.38 8.56
N SER A 111 -12.44 -10.24 9.65
CA SER A 111 -12.42 -9.08 10.53
C SER A 111 -12.16 -9.48 11.97
N CYS A 112 -11.96 -8.52 12.88
CA CYS A 112 -11.75 -8.82 14.30
C CYS A 112 -12.83 -9.75 14.90
N PRO A 113 -14.16 -9.52 14.69
CA PRO A 113 -15.18 -10.45 15.18
C PRO A 113 -15.04 -11.87 14.65
N SER A 114 -14.78 -12.06 13.35
CA SER A 114 -14.64 -13.40 12.76
C SER A 114 -13.41 -14.14 13.30
N GLU A 115 -12.33 -13.42 13.60
CA GLU A 115 -11.12 -14.01 14.20
C GLU A 115 -11.31 -14.36 15.68
N VAL A 116 -12.00 -13.50 16.44
CA VAL A 116 -12.29 -13.76 17.86
C VAL A 116 -13.11 -15.04 18.04
N ILE A 117 -14.12 -15.26 17.19
CA ILE A 117 -14.92 -16.51 17.22
C ILE A 117 -14.23 -17.68 16.48
N LYS A 118 -13.04 -17.46 15.94
CA LYS A 118 -12.26 -18.45 15.18
C LYS A 118 -13.04 -19.06 14.02
N LEU A 119 -13.77 -18.23 13.28
CA LEU A 119 -14.50 -18.68 12.09
C LEU A 119 -13.49 -19.05 11.00
N ASP A 120 -13.53 -20.33 10.57
CA ASP A 120 -12.59 -20.86 9.57
C ASP A 120 -13.00 -20.40 8.15
N LEU A 121 -12.55 -19.20 7.78
CA LEU A 121 -12.81 -18.63 6.46
C LEU A 121 -12.03 -19.32 5.34
N HIS A 122 -10.90 -19.94 5.66
CA HIS A 122 -10.13 -20.70 4.66
C HIS A 122 -10.93 -21.94 4.21
N ARG A 123 -11.43 -22.70 5.16
CA ARG A 123 -12.28 -23.86 4.86
C ARG A 123 -13.59 -23.45 4.19
N ALA A 124 -14.17 -22.32 4.58
CA ALA A 124 -15.35 -21.76 3.92
C ALA A 124 -15.06 -21.39 2.46
N ALA A 125 -13.94 -20.70 2.18
CA ALA A 125 -13.55 -20.35 0.83
C ALA A 125 -13.38 -21.61 -0.05
N GLN A 126 -12.66 -22.62 0.42
CA GLN A 126 -12.48 -23.88 -0.32
C GLN A 126 -13.80 -24.60 -0.62
N ARG A 127 -14.74 -24.60 0.34
CA ARG A 127 -16.06 -25.23 0.17
C ARG A 127 -16.89 -24.49 -0.87
N LEU A 128 -16.92 -23.16 -0.79
CA LEU A 128 -17.67 -22.30 -1.69
C LEU A 128 -17.06 -22.29 -3.10
N ASP A 129 -15.74 -22.29 -3.23
CA ASP A 129 -15.03 -22.38 -4.51
C ASP A 129 -15.43 -23.66 -5.30
N ARG A 130 -15.54 -24.79 -4.59
CA ARG A 130 -16.00 -26.05 -5.19
C ARG A 130 -17.49 -26.06 -5.55
N ARG A 131 -18.30 -25.27 -4.83
CA ARG A 131 -19.75 -25.23 -5.01
C ARG A 131 -20.18 -24.35 -6.19
N PHE A 132 -19.46 -23.25 -6.43
CA PHE A 132 -19.82 -22.25 -7.43
C PHE A 132 -18.86 -22.28 -8.61
N ASN A 133 -19.24 -23.06 -9.66
CA ASN A 133 -18.44 -23.10 -10.89
C ASN A 133 -18.38 -21.72 -11.57
N GLY A 134 -17.17 -21.29 -11.94
CA GLY A 134 -16.94 -20.04 -12.65
C GLY A 134 -16.73 -18.81 -11.76
N VAL A 135 -16.73 -18.99 -10.44
CA VAL A 135 -16.34 -17.97 -9.45
C VAL A 135 -15.20 -18.52 -8.62
N ARG A 136 -14.06 -17.86 -8.62
CA ARG A 136 -12.97 -18.17 -7.70
C ARG A 136 -13.24 -17.56 -6.34
N VAL A 137 -13.19 -18.35 -5.26
CA VAL A 137 -13.41 -17.89 -3.88
C VAL A 137 -12.12 -18.03 -3.09
N LEU A 138 -11.61 -16.88 -2.62
CA LEU A 138 -10.38 -16.77 -1.83
C LEU A 138 -10.71 -16.14 -0.48
N ASN A 139 -9.78 -16.23 0.48
CA ASN A 139 -9.92 -15.55 1.76
C ASN A 139 -8.60 -14.87 2.17
N TYR A 140 -8.72 -13.78 2.93
CA TYR A 140 -7.61 -13.16 3.64
C TYR A 140 -8.11 -12.45 4.91
N SER A 141 -7.18 -12.10 5.82
CA SER A 141 -7.49 -11.31 7.00
C SER A 141 -7.30 -9.81 6.73
N GLY A 142 -8.33 -9.03 7.07
CA GLY A 142 -8.28 -7.56 7.18
C GLY A 142 -8.45 -7.07 8.62
N SER A 143 -8.29 -7.96 9.59
CA SER A 143 -8.49 -7.71 11.01
C SER A 143 -7.52 -6.64 11.54
N GLY A 144 -8.04 -5.74 12.40
CA GLY A 144 -7.20 -4.76 13.10
C GLY A 144 -6.41 -5.33 14.26
N ILE A 145 -6.59 -6.64 14.59
CA ILE A 145 -5.80 -7.30 15.62
C ILE A 145 -4.36 -7.49 15.14
N GLU A 146 -4.17 -7.86 13.87
CA GLU A 146 -2.88 -8.23 13.32
C GLU A 146 -2.40 -7.32 12.18
N THR A 147 -3.30 -6.60 11.51
CA THR A 147 -2.98 -5.83 10.31
C THR A 147 -3.25 -4.33 10.44
N THR A 148 -2.38 -3.53 9.83
CA THR A 148 -2.66 -2.13 9.52
C THR A 148 -3.38 -2.02 8.18
N PHE A 149 -3.87 -0.83 7.82
CA PHE A 149 -4.67 -0.65 6.61
C PHE A 149 -3.93 -1.01 5.31
N THR A 150 -2.63 -0.74 5.21
CA THR A 150 -1.82 -1.09 4.02
C THR A 150 -1.52 -2.59 3.93
N GLN A 151 -1.42 -3.28 5.06
CA GLN A 151 -1.25 -4.73 5.08
C GLN A 151 -2.48 -5.48 4.57
N GLY A 152 -3.66 -4.85 4.51
CA GLY A 152 -4.83 -5.40 3.85
C GLY A 152 -4.61 -5.62 2.36
N GLU A 153 -3.84 -4.75 1.68
CA GLU A 153 -3.44 -4.96 0.29
C GLU A 153 -2.47 -6.14 0.18
N ASP A 154 -1.44 -6.19 1.01
CA ASP A 154 -0.47 -7.30 1.01
C ASP A 154 -1.18 -8.64 1.22
N ALA A 155 -2.07 -8.75 2.20
CA ALA A 155 -2.83 -9.96 2.48
C ALA A 155 -3.73 -10.38 1.30
N CYS A 156 -4.37 -9.41 0.63
CA CYS A 156 -5.18 -9.67 -0.56
C CYS A 156 -4.32 -10.19 -1.73
N LEU A 157 -3.20 -9.56 -2.01
CA LEU A 157 -2.27 -9.98 -3.07
C LEU A 157 -1.62 -11.33 -2.74
N ALA A 158 -1.26 -11.54 -1.49
CA ALA A 158 -0.73 -12.82 -1.01
C ALA A 158 -1.72 -13.97 -1.23
N ALA A 159 -3.02 -13.73 -1.04
CA ALA A 159 -4.05 -14.72 -1.34
C ALA A 159 -4.19 -15.02 -2.85
N LEU A 160 -3.84 -14.07 -3.72
CA LEU A 160 -3.86 -14.25 -5.18
C LEU A 160 -2.65 -15.02 -5.71
N VAL A 161 -1.46 -14.82 -5.13
CA VAL A 161 -0.20 -15.36 -5.68
C VAL A 161 -0.23 -16.89 -5.89
N PRO A 162 -0.76 -17.72 -4.98
CA PRO A 162 -0.86 -19.17 -5.20
C PRO A 162 -1.71 -19.58 -6.41
N GLU A 163 -2.67 -18.73 -6.77
CA GLU A 163 -3.66 -18.97 -7.83
C GLU A 163 -3.18 -18.51 -9.23
N LEU A 164 -2.07 -17.78 -9.29
CA LEU A 164 -1.54 -17.28 -10.57
C LEU A 164 -1.10 -18.46 -11.46
N PRO A 165 -1.30 -18.38 -12.78
CA PRO A 165 -0.74 -19.35 -13.71
C PRO A 165 0.78 -19.42 -13.60
N SER A 166 1.39 -20.54 -14.00
CA SER A 166 2.85 -20.69 -14.01
C SER A 166 3.42 -20.41 -15.40
N THR A 167 4.63 -19.79 -15.45
CA THR A 167 5.37 -19.58 -16.69
C THR A 167 6.86 -19.47 -16.40
N ASP A 168 7.68 -19.95 -17.35
CA ASP A 168 9.15 -19.72 -17.35
C ASP A 168 9.57 -18.61 -18.32
N ALA A 169 8.59 -17.97 -18.98
CA ALA A 169 8.86 -16.88 -19.90
C ALA A 169 9.48 -15.67 -19.18
N ALA A 170 10.46 -15.05 -19.82
CA ALA A 170 11.05 -13.80 -19.30
C ALA A 170 10.04 -12.66 -19.36
N GLN A 171 9.74 -12.04 -18.22
CA GLN A 171 8.83 -10.91 -18.11
C GLN A 171 9.15 -10.03 -16.92
N LEU A 172 8.66 -8.79 -16.96
CA LEU A 172 8.70 -7.84 -15.86
C LEU A 172 7.30 -7.71 -15.26
N VAL A 173 7.17 -7.95 -13.95
CA VAL A 173 5.91 -7.77 -13.20
C VAL A 173 6.09 -6.64 -12.20
N ILE A 174 5.18 -5.66 -12.23
CA ILE A 174 5.11 -4.60 -11.24
C ILE A 174 4.01 -4.93 -10.24
N VAL A 175 4.37 -4.97 -8.96
CA VAL A 175 3.50 -5.45 -7.89
C VAL A 175 3.05 -4.31 -7.00
N GLY A 176 1.73 -4.19 -6.82
CA GLY A 176 1.05 -3.18 -6.01
C GLY A 176 -0.20 -2.64 -6.69
N ALA A 177 -1.19 -2.27 -5.91
CA ALA A 177 -2.43 -1.69 -6.40
C ALA A 177 -2.21 -0.24 -6.87
N LEU A 178 -1.84 -0.09 -8.12
CA LEU A 178 -1.54 1.20 -8.76
C LEU A 178 -2.77 1.76 -9.47
N ALA A 179 -2.88 3.08 -9.50
CA ALA A 179 -3.86 3.76 -10.33
C ALA A 179 -3.57 3.52 -11.82
N GLU A 180 -4.62 3.44 -12.63
CA GLU A 180 -4.52 3.17 -14.07
C GLU A 180 -3.61 4.17 -14.80
N VAL A 181 -3.66 5.44 -14.41
CA VAL A 181 -2.81 6.49 -15.02
C VAL A 181 -1.32 6.23 -14.79
N VAL A 182 -0.95 5.65 -13.64
CA VAL A 182 0.43 5.26 -13.32
C VAL A 182 0.86 4.04 -14.14
N GLU A 183 0.00 3.01 -14.21
CA GLU A 183 0.28 1.84 -15.06
C GLU A 183 0.48 2.22 -16.53
N ASP A 184 -0.41 3.09 -17.05
CA ASP A 184 -0.35 3.52 -18.43
C ASP A 184 0.89 4.36 -18.71
N GLN A 185 1.33 5.21 -17.76
CA GLN A 185 2.61 5.92 -17.84
C GLN A 185 3.77 4.94 -17.97
N TRP A 186 3.84 3.93 -17.09
CA TRP A 186 4.94 2.98 -17.10
C TRP A 186 4.91 2.05 -18.30
N ARG A 187 3.74 1.64 -18.78
CA ARG A 187 3.62 0.88 -20.04
C ARG A 187 4.20 1.68 -21.21
N ARG A 188 3.91 2.99 -21.30
CA ARG A 188 4.47 3.85 -22.35
C ARG A 188 6.00 3.96 -22.26
N LEU A 189 6.53 4.18 -21.05
CA LEU A 189 7.97 4.31 -20.84
C LEU A 189 8.72 3.00 -21.16
N TYR A 190 8.24 1.87 -20.66
CA TYR A 190 8.84 0.58 -20.96
C TYR A 190 8.70 0.19 -22.43
N ALA A 191 7.58 0.51 -23.08
CA ALA A 191 7.41 0.31 -24.52
C ALA A 191 8.40 1.14 -25.34
N ALA A 192 8.68 2.40 -24.97
CA ALA A 192 9.72 3.24 -25.58
C ALA A 192 11.12 2.63 -25.43
N MET A 193 11.37 1.92 -24.34
CA MET A 193 12.60 1.14 -24.14
C MET A 193 12.63 -0.17 -24.94
N GLY A 194 11.49 -0.58 -25.52
CA GLY A 194 11.32 -1.85 -26.26
C GLY A 194 10.92 -3.02 -25.39
N ILE A 195 10.55 -2.78 -24.13
CA ILE A 195 10.01 -3.80 -23.23
C ILE A 195 8.49 -3.85 -23.41
N THR A 196 7.99 -4.91 -24.03
CA THR A 196 6.56 -5.13 -24.27
C THR A 196 5.98 -6.18 -23.32
N ASN A 197 6.82 -7.04 -22.76
CA ASN A 197 6.40 -8.08 -21.82
C ASN A 197 6.44 -7.56 -20.37
N ILE A 198 5.51 -6.62 -20.09
CA ILE A 198 5.29 -6.02 -18.77
C ILE A 198 3.88 -6.32 -18.31
N ALA A 199 3.73 -6.77 -17.07
CA ALA A 199 2.46 -7.03 -16.42
C ALA A 199 2.37 -6.33 -15.06
N PHE A 200 1.16 -6.22 -14.53
CA PHE A 200 0.88 -5.63 -13.21
C PHE A 200 0.13 -6.65 -12.35
N LEU A 201 0.52 -6.74 -11.09
CA LEU A 201 -0.16 -7.55 -10.08
C LEU A 201 -0.64 -6.63 -8.94
N PRO A 202 -1.94 -6.50 -8.71
CA PRO A 202 -3.03 -7.19 -9.41
C PRO A 202 -3.32 -6.58 -10.78
N ALA A 203 -3.81 -7.40 -11.70
CA ALA A 203 -4.37 -6.91 -12.94
C ALA A 203 -5.74 -6.26 -12.71
N ARG A 204 -6.26 -5.54 -13.72
CA ARG A 204 -7.58 -4.90 -13.66
C ARG A 204 -8.75 -5.89 -13.66
N ARG A 205 -8.52 -7.13 -14.10
CA ARG A 205 -9.50 -8.22 -14.10
C ARG A 205 -8.86 -9.53 -13.67
N ALA A 206 -9.65 -10.39 -13.05
CA ALA A 206 -9.20 -11.68 -12.56
C ALA A 206 -8.62 -12.57 -13.68
N GLY A 207 -9.21 -12.53 -14.88
CA GLY A 207 -8.73 -13.31 -16.03
C GLY A 207 -7.42 -12.80 -16.65
N ASP A 208 -6.99 -11.58 -16.32
CA ASP A 208 -5.78 -10.94 -16.86
C ASP A 208 -4.59 -11.01 -15.89
N MET A 209 -4.72 -11.75 -14.77
CA MET A 209 -3.65 -11.90 -13.78
C MET A 209 -2.41 -12.53 -14.44
N PRO A 210 -1.20 -12.00 -14.15
CA PRO A 210 0.02 -12.48 -14.79
C PRO A 210 0.34 -13.93 -14.37
N ALA A 211 0.85 -14.70 -15.32
CA ALA A 211 1.53 -15.94 -14.97
C ALA A 211 2.88 -15.63 -14.30
N VAL A 212 3.34 -16.43 -13.33
CA VAL A 212 4.55 -16.18 -12.55
C VAL A 212 5.40 -17.44 -12.42
N GLY A 213 6.72 -17.31 -12.58
CA GLY A 213 7.68 -18.40 -12.42
C GLY A 213 9.13 -17.94 -12.57
N GLN A 214 10.04 -18.85 -12.90
CA GLN A 214 11.51 -18.62 -12.87
C GLN A 214 11.98 -17.50 -13.82
N GLY A 215 11.29 -17.27 -14.93
CA GLY A 215 11.59 -16.18 -15.87
C GLY A 215 11.11 -14.80 -15.38
N THR A 216 10.30 -14.74 -14.34
CA THR A 216 9.71 -13.49 -13.85
C THR A 216 10.73 -12.67 -13.05
N ARG A 217 10.86 -11.40 -13.41
CA ARG A 217 11.51 -10.36 -12.61
C ARG A 217 10.42 -9.44 -12.10
N TYR A 218 10.46 -9.05 -10.81
CA TYR A 218 9.42 -8.18 -10.29
C TYR A 218 9.96 -7.02 -9.47
N LEU A 219 9.22 -5.90 -9.53
CA LEU A 219 9.45 -4.68 -8.77
C LEU A 219 8.27 -4.47 -7.81
N LEU A 220 8.56 -4.10 -6.57
CA LEU A 220 7.54 -3.70 -5.60
C LEU A 220 7.28 -2.20 -5.72
N ALA A 221 6.09 -1.82 -6.12
CA ALA A 221 5.70 -0.41 -6.18
C ALA A 221 5.32 0.18 -4.82
N GLN A 222 5.14 -0.69 -3.82
CA GLN A 222 4.74 -0.35 -2.44
C GLN A 222 5.64 -1.06 -1.43
N PRO A 223 6.07 -0.41 -0.34
CA PRO A 223 7.02 -0.97 0.62
C PRO A 223 6.42 -2.01 1.58
N PHE A 224 5.11 -2.15 1.62
CA PHE A 224 4.37 -2.98 2.57
C PHE A 224 3.96 -4.36 2.03
N LEU A 225 4.49 -4.79 0.87
CA LEU A 225 4.10 -6.03 0.18
C LEU A 225 5.02 -7.21 0.51
N ALA A 226 5.35 -7.39 1.79
CA ALA A 226 6.35 -8.37 2.22
C ALA A 226 5.90 -9.83 2.04
N GLU A 227 4.65 -10.14 2.36
CA GLU A 227 4.12 -11.50 2.24
C GLU A 227 3.90 -11.86 0.77
N THR A 228 3.40 -10.91 -0.03
CA THR A 228 3.28 -11.06 -1.48
C THR A 228 4.64 -11.36 -2.12
N ALA A 229 5.68 -10.60 -1.75
CA ALA A 229 7.04 -10.81 -2.25
C ALA A 229 7.56 -12.21 -1.89
N ARG A 230 7.41 -12.63 -0.63
CA ARG A 230 7.81 -13.95 -0.15
C ARG A 230 7.16 -15.08 -0.97
N LEU A 231 5.88 -14.94 -1.30
CA LEU A 231 5.15 -15.94 -2.08
C LEU A 231 5.55 -15.92 -3.57
N LEU A 232 5.86 -14.77 -4.15
CA LEU A 232 6.39 -14.65 -5.50
C LEU A 232 7.77 -15.30 -5.60
N ASP A 233 8.65 -15.07 -4.61
CA ASP A 233 9.97 -15.73 -4.53
C ASP A 233 9.82 -17.26 -4.43
N ALA A 234 8.87 -17.74 -3.63
CA ALA A 234 8.57 -19.17 -3.52
C ALA A 234 8.10 -19.81 -4.84
N ARG A 235 7.54 -19.01 -5.76
CA ARG A 235 7.20 -19.44 -7.13
C ARG A 235 8.36 -19.34 -8.12
N GLY A 236 9.56 -18.94 -7.67
CA GLY A 236 10.76 -18.80 -8.47
C GLY A 236 10.91 -17.43 -9.16
N ALA A 237 10.01 -16.49 -8.92
CA ALA A 237 10.21 -15.10 -9.38
C ALA A 237 11.37 -14.45 -8.63
N ARG A 238 11.97 -13.43 -9.23
CA ARG A 238 13.11 -12.72 -8.63
C ARG A 238 12.80 -11.26 -8.38
N HIS A 239 12.89 -10.82 -7.11
CA HIS A 239 12.80 -9.42 -6.73
C HIS A 239 13.95 -8.60 -7.30
N LEU A 240 13.67 -7.40 -7.80
CA LEU A 240 14.62 -6.40 -8.22
C LEU A 240 14.64 -5.28 -7.16
N PRO A 241 15.69 -5.20 -6.32
CA PRO A 241 15.82 -4.10 -5.36
C PRO A 241 15.95 -2.77 -6.10
N ALA A 242 15.13 -1.79 -5.71
CA ALA A 242 15.13 -0.44 -6.25
C ALA A 242 14.55 0.54 -5.23
N LEU A 243 14.70 1.84 -5.47
CA LEU A 243 13.93 2.87 -4.75
C LEU A 243 12.45 2.74 -5.09
N PHE A 244 11.58 3.05 -4.15
CA PHE A 244 10.16 3.14 -4.44
C PHE A 244 9.88 4.35 -5.34
N PRO A 245 8.93 4.24 -6.31
CA PRO A 245 8.80 5.19 -7.42
C PRO A 245 8.10 6.49 -7.01
N LEU A 246 8.58 7.13 -5.95
CA LEU A 246 8.13 8.43 -5.47
C LEU A 246 9.10 9.52 -5.89
N GLY A 247 8.58 10.57 -6.54
CA GLY A 247 9.38 11.66 -7.09
C GLY A 247 10.15 11.28 -8.36
N ALA A 248 11.00 12.17 -8.83
CA ALA A 248 11.80 11.95 -10.03
C ALA A 248 12.94 10.95 -9.78
N GLU A 249 13.65 11.07 -8.65
CA GLU A 249 14.78 10.21 -8.29
C GLU A 249 14.33 8.75 -8.13
N GLY A 250 13.30 8.50 -7.30
CA GLY A 250 12.80 7.15 -7.04
C GLY A 250 12.22 6.51 -8.30
N THR A 251 11.47 7.28 -9.10
CA THR A 251 10.91 6.77 -10.37
C THR A 251 12.00 6.38 -11.36
N THR A 252 13.06 7.21 -11.49
CA THR A 252 14.19 6.91 -12.37
C THR A 252 14.89 5.62 -11.98
N ASP A 253 15.17 5.44 -10.68
CA ASP A 253 15.86 4.24 -10.17
C ASP A 253 14.99 2.99 -10.34
N PHE A 254 13.71 3.07 -10.01
CA PHE A 254 12.73 1.99 -10.17
C PHE A 254 12.64 1.52 -11.63
N LEU A 255 12.48 2.46 -12.57
CA LEU A 255 12.38 2.13 -13.99
C LEU A 255 13.70 1.57 -14.54
N ARG A 256 14.84 2.07 -14.04
CA ARG A 256 16.17 1.59 -14.43
C ARG A 256 16.39 0.14 -14.02
N ALA A 257 16.05 -0.22 -12.78
CA ALA A 257 16.18 -1.60 -12.31
C ALA A 257 15.38 -2.59 -13.18
N GLY A 258 14.17 -2.23 -13.59
CA GLY A 258 13.38 -3.04 -14.52
C GLY A 258 13.98 -3.11 -15.91
N ALA A 259 14.46 -1.97 -16.45
CA ALA A 259 15.08 -1.89 -17.77
C ALA A 259 16.36 -2.72 -17.88
N GLU A 260 17.24 -2.61 -16.90
CA GLU A 260 18.49 -3.38 -16.83
C GLU A 260 18.23 -4.90 -16.74
N ALA A 261 17.27 -5.29 -15.90
CA ALA A 261 16.86 -6.70 -15.76
C ALA A 261 16.28 -7.28 -17.06
N MET A 262 15.74 -6.44 -17.93
CA MET A 262 15.22 -6.81 -19.26
C MET A 262 16.24 -6.56 -20.39
N GLY A 263 17.51 -6.27 -20.05
CA GLY A 263 18.61 -6.15 -21.01
C GLY A 263 18.66 -4.81 -21.77
N VAL A 264 17.99 -3.77 -21.29
CA VAL A 264 18.01 -2.43 -21.90
C VAL A 264 19.28 -1.69 -21.49
N GLY A 265 20.06 -1.23 -22.47
CA GLY A 265 21.25 -0.44 -22.22
C GLY A 265 20.96 1.00 -21.77
N ALA A 266 21.92 1.60 -21.06
CA ALA A 266 21.77 2.93 -20.44
C ALA A 266 21.39 4.05 -21.44
N GLY A 267 21.90 4.03 -22.67
CA GLY A 267 21.57 5.03 -23.70
C GLY A 267 20.09 5.02 -24.07
N ARG A 268 19.52 3.84 -24.31
CA ARG A 268 18.09 3.69 -24.64
C ARG A 268 17.19 4.02 -23.45
N PHE A 269 17.62 3.67 -22.25
CA PHE A 269 16.93 4.07 -21.01
C PHE A 269 16.86 5.59 -20.91
N ALA A 270 18.01 6.27 -21.05
CA ALA A 270 18.09 7.73 -20.97
C ALA A 270 17.21 8.41 -22.04
N GLU A 271 17.26 7.94 -23.30
CA GLU A 271 16.43 8.45 -24.40
C GLU A 271 14.93 8.34 -24.07
N ALA A 272 14.49 7.23 -23.50
CA ALA A 272 13.07 6.99 -23.18
C ALA A 272 12.58 7.81 -21.98
N THR A 273 13.44 8.14 -21.02
CA THR A 273 13.04 8.73 -19.72
C THR A 273 13.41 10.19 -19.55
N ALA A 274 14.44 10.73 -20.24
CA ALA A 274 14.99 12.05 -19.99
C ALA A 274 13.95 13.18 -20.04
N ALA A 275 13.06 13.17 -21.04
CA ALA A 275 12.05 14.21 -21.17
C ALA A 275 11.02 14.17 -20.02
N ALA A 276 10.61 12.97 -19.57
CA ALA A 276 9.66 12.81 -18.48
C ALA A 276 10.30 13.18 -17.13
N GLU A 277 11.54 12.75 -16.90
CA GLU A 277 12.30 13.11 -15.71
C GLU A 277 12.53 14.64 -15.62
N ALA A 278 12.92 15.28 -16.71
CA ALA A 278 13.13 16.74 -16.75
C ALA A 278 11.83 17.50 -16.42
N ARG A 279 10.69 17.09 -16.97
CA ARG A 279 9.39 17.68 -16.63
C ARG A 279 9.04 17.49 -15.16
N ALA A 280 9.28 16.31 -14.60
CA ALA A 280 9.02 16.03 -13.19
C ALA A 280 9.87 16.94 -12.28
N ARG A 281 11.17 17.07 -12.57
CA ARG A 281 12.07 17.94 -11.80
C ARG A 281 11.67 19.41 -11.90
N ALA A 282 11.33 19.90 -13.07
CA ALA A 282 10.88 21.28 -13.27
C ALA A 282 9.54 21.54 -12.54
N ALA A 283 8.62 20.59 -12.55
CA ALA A 283 7.32 20.73 -11.90
C ALA A 283 7.43 20.72 -10.34
N LEU A 284 8.50 20.15 -9.78
CA LEU A 284 8.76 20.17 -8.35
C LEU A 284 9.20 21.56 -7.81
N GLU A 285 9.68 22.49 -8.64
CA GLU A 285 10.20 23.78 -8.19
C GLU A 285 9.16 24.59 -7.41
N GLY A 286 7.91 24.62 -7.89
CA GLY A 286 6.83 25.36 -7.22
C GLY A 286 6.51 24.84 -5.81
N PRO A 287 6.15 23.54 -5.64
CA PRO A 287 5.94 22.96 -4.32
C PRO A 287 7.18 23.06 -3.41
N ARG A 288 8.38 22.82 -3.95
CA ARG A 288 9.65 22.90 -3.22
C ARG A 288 9.86 24.26 -2.56
N ALA A 289 9.52 25.35 -3.24
CA ALA A 289 9.65 26.71 -2.69
C ALA A 289 8.88 26.90 -1.36
N ARG A 290 7.82 26.14 -1.12
CA ARG A 290 7.04 26.16 0.14
C ARG A 290 7.53 25.15 1.16
N LEU A 291 8.16 24.07 0.72
CA LEU A 291 8.54 22.92 1.55
C LEU A 291 9.99 23.01 2.06
N ALA A 292 10.89 23.64 1.29
CA ALA A 292 12.31 23.69 1.63
C ALA A 292 12.55 24.32 3.02
N GLY A 293 13.38 23.66 3.82
CA GLY A 293 13.71 24.05 5.19
C GLY A 293 12.58 23.80 6.21
N LYS A 294 11.42 23.28 5.81
CA LYS A 294 10.35 22.90 6.73
C LYS A 294 10.65 21.57 7.40
N ARG A 295 10.39 21.51 8.71
CA ARG A 295 10.61 20.32 9.54
C ARG A 295 9.40 19.41 9.49
N ILE A 296 9.62 18.10 9.25
CA ILE A 296 8.55 17.10 9.13
C ILE A 296 8.77 15.96 10.11
N PHE A 297 7.67 15.48 10.70
CA PHE A 297 7.60 14.33 11.60
C PHE A 297 6.60 13.31 11.03
N PHE A 298 6.98 12.05 11.00
CA PHE A 298 6.12 10.95 10.55
C PHE A 298 5.73 10.05 11.72
N PHE A 299 4.44 9.98 12.00
CA PHE A 299 3.90 8.90 12.82
C PHE A 299 3.84 7.61 12.03
N PRO A 300 4.07 6.44 12.69
CA PRO A 300 4.00 5.14 12.03
C PRO A 300 2.56 4.78 11.71
N ASP A 301 2.20 4.73 10.43
CA ASP A 301 0.83 4.47 9.99
C ASP A 301 0.74 3.68 8.67
N SER A 302 1.29 4.19 7.58
CA SER A 302 1.08 3.68 6.22
C SER A 302 2.16 2.76 5.68
N GLN A 303 3.30 2.66 6.35
CA GLN A 303 4.54 2.06 5.85
C GLN A 303 5.15 2.79 4.62
N LEU A 304 4.57 3.92 4.19
CA LEU A 304 5.13 4.78 3.14
C LEU A 304 6.14 5.79 3.69
N GLU A 305 6.31 5.87 5.00
CA GLU A 305 7.06 6.93 5.70
C GLU A 305 8.52 7.01 5.23
N VAL A 306 9.18 5.87 5.06
CA VAL A 306 10.59 5.80 4.66
C VAL A 306 10.81 6.34 3.24
N PRO A 307 10.18 5.81 2.18
CA PRO A 307 10.35 6.35 0.83
C PRO A 307 9.80 7.78 0.70
N MET A 308 8.79 8.15 1.47
CA MET A 308 8.25 9.50 1.51
C MET A 308 9.24 10.49 2.11
N ALA A 309 9.90 10.11 3.21
CA ALA A 309 10.94 10.92 3.84
C ALA A 309 12.13 11.13 2.89
N ARG A 310 12.58 10.07 2.17
CA ARG A 310 13.60 10.20 1.13
C ARG A 310 13.18 11.24 0.08
N PHE A 311 11.98 11.11 -0.49
CA PHE A 311 11.48 12.05 -1.49
C PHE A 311 11.42 13.49 -0.97
N LEU A 312 10.80 13.71 0.20
CA LEU A 312 10.60 15.04 0.74
C LEU A 312 11.91 15.72 1.16
N THR A 313 12.87 14.96 1.67
CA THR A 313 14.16 15.55 2.07
C THR A 313 15.06 15.81 0.87
N ARG A 314 15.16 14.89 -0.08
CA ARG A 314 16.12 15.00 -1.18
C ARG A 314 15.61 15.84 -2.35
N GLU A 315 14.32 15.71 -2.68
CA GLU A 315 13.75 16.40 -3.84
C GLU A 315 12.99 17.69 -3.46
N CYS A 316 12.39 17.74 -2.26
CA CYS A 316 11.63 18.90 -1.80
C CYS A 316 12.38 19.77 -0.78
N GLY A 317 13.52 19.33 -0.25
CA GLY A 317 14.36 20.08 0.67
C GLY A 317 13.80 20.23 2.08
N MET A 318 12.90 19.34 2.52
CA MET A 318 12.41 19.29 3.89
C MET A 318 13.45 18.68 4.84
N GLU A 319 13.29 18.90 6.14
CA GLU A 319 14.12 18.36 7.20
C GLU A 319 13.30 17.33 8.01
N ALA A 320 13.63 16.04 7.86
CA ALA A 320 12.97 15.01 8.65
C ALA A 320 13.49 15.00 10.09
N VAL A 321 12.56 15.09 11.05
CA VAL A 321 12.86 15.04 12.50
C VAL A 321 12.82 13.59 12.97
N GLU A 322 11.68 12.94 12.77
CA GLU A 322 11.48 11.52 13.06
C GLU A 322 10.77 10.87 11.88
N ILE A 323 11.21 9.65 11.55
CA ILE A 323 10.62 8.79 10.54
C ILE A 323 10.13 7.54 11.26
N GLY A 324 8.89 7.57 11.72
CA GLY A 324 8.23 6.44 12.35
C GLY A 324 7.55 5.57 11.31
N THR A 325 7.74 4.25 11.39
CA THR A 325 7.05 3.29 10.53
C THR A 325 6.54 2.10 11.34
N PRO A 326 5.32 1.56 11.05
CA PRO A 326 4.80 0.43 11.83
C PRO A 326 5.67 -0.82 11.71
N TYR A 327 6.25 -1.05 10.53
CA TYR A 327 7.12 -2.19 10.22
C TYR A 327 8.24 -1.77 9.29
N LEU A 328 9.46 -2.13 9.63
CA LEU A 328 10.65 -1.84 8.82
C LEU A 328 11.11 -3.10 8.08
N HIS A 329 10.62 -3.29 6.87
CA HIS A 329 11.06 -4.38 5.99
C HIS A 329 12.42 -4.05 5.38
N ARG A 330 13.50 -4.29 6.13
CA ARG A 330 14.88 -3.88 5.77
C ARG A 330 15.31 -4.35 4.39
N ALA A 331 14.94 -5.56 3.98
CA ALA A 331 15.30 -6.09 2.66
C ALA A 331 14.66 -5.27 1.52
N HIS A 332 13.41 -4.88 1.67
CA HIS A 332 12.70 -4.09 0.66
C HIS A 332 13.10 -2.61 0.69
N LEU A 333 13.53 -2.10 1.85
CA LEU A 333 13.93 -0.72 2.06
C LEU A 333 15.45 -0.52 1.93
N ALA A 334 16.20 -1.56 1.52
CA ALA A 334 17.66 -1.52 1.48
C ALA A 334 18.22 -0.39 0.60
N ALA A 335 17.55 -0.06 -0.50
CA ALA A 335 17.93 1.05 -1.37
C ALA A 335 17.59 2.43 -0.79
N GLU A 336 16.52 2.53 0.00
CA GLU A 336 16.04 3.79 0.61
C GLU A 336 16.87 4.22 1.83
N MET A 337 17.22 3.26 2.69
CA MET A 337 17.85 3.52 4.00
C MET A 337 19.12 4.38 3.94
N PRO A 338 20.08 4.15 3.02
CA PRO A 338 21.29 4.97 2.93
C PRO A 338 21.04 6.42 2.50
N LEU A 339 19.88 6.70 1.90
CA LEU A 339 19.50 8.02 1.37
C LEU A 339 18.75 8.88 2.39
N LEU A 340 18.39 8.33 3.54
CA LEU A 340 17.72 9.08 4.60
C LEU A 340 18.72 10.02 5.32
N PRO A 341 18.27 11.20 5.79
CA PRO A 341 19.12 12.11 6.54
C PRO A 341 19.68 11.45 7.79
N ALA A 342 20.98 11.58 8.03
CA ALA A 342 21.65 10.98 9.20
C ALA A 342 21.11 11.54 10.54
N ALA A 343 20.66 12.79 10.54
CA ALA A 343 20.12 13.46 11.73
C ALA A 343 18.68 13.04 12.08
N ALA A 344 17.95 12.41 11.14
CA ALA A 344 16.58 11.98 11.40
C ALA A 344 16.56 10.76 12.31
N MET A 345 15.74 10.77 13.35
CA MET A 345 15.48 9.60 14.17
C MET A 345 14.63 8.61 13.37
N LEU A 346 14.97 7.32 13.45
CA LEU A 346 14.19 6.25 12.85
C LEU A 346 13.53 5.43 13.95
N SER A 347 12.20 5.30 13.92
CA SER A 347 11.45 4.51 14.88
C SER A 347 10.61 3.43 14.17
N GLU A 348 10.55 2.23 14.78
CA GLU A 348 9.79 1.08 14.32
C GLU A 348 8.77 0.64 15.37
N GLY A 349 7.52 0.49 14.96
CA GLY A 349 6.41 0.14 15.83
C GLY A 349 5.64 1.37 16.30
N GLN A 350 4.68 1.15 17.19
CA GLN A 350 3.79 2.20 17.68
C GLN A 350 3.72 2.22 19.18
N ASP A 351 3.89 3.42 19.72
CA ASP A 351 3.52 3.85 21.07
C ASP A 351 3.09 5.32 20.94
N VAL A 352 1.80 5.50 20.69
CA VAL A 352 1.22 6.82 20.32
C VAL A 352 1.53 7.89 21.36
N GLU A 353 1.49 7.55 22.65
CA GLU A 353 1.74 8.53 23.72
C GLU A 353 3.18 9.03 23.67
N ARG A 354 4.16 8.13 23.64
CA ARG A 354 5.59 8.50 23.58
C ARG A 354 5.95 9.23 22.29
N GLN A 355 5.36 8.80 21.17
CA GLN A 355 5.58 9.44 19.88
C GLN A 355 4.96 10.85 19.85
N LEU A 356 3.81 11.04 20.49
CA LEU A 356 3.17 12.34 20.62
C LEU A 356 4.03 13.31 21.48
N ASP A 357 4.56 12.82 22.61
CA ASP A 357 5.46 13.62 23.47
C ASP A 357 6.68 14.12 22.68
N ARG A 358 7.35 13.23 21.92
CA ARG A 358 8.50 13.61 21.09
C ARG A 358 8.09 14.57 19.97
N CYS A 359 6.94 14.38 19.36
CA CYS A 359 6.43 15.27 18.32
C CYS A 359 6.20 16.68 18.88
N LEU A 360 5.57 16.79 20.04
CA LEU A 360 5.29 18.06 20.71
C LEU A 360 6.57 18.78 21.17
N GLU A 361 7.55 18.04 21.67
CA GLU A 361 8.87 18.56 22.03
C GLU A 361 9.63 19.07 20.80
N ALA A 362 9.63 18.29 19.72
CA ALA A 362 10.31 18.62 18.47
C ALA A 362 9.68 19.81 17.74
N ARG A 363 8.39 20.08 17.91
CA ARG A 363 7.63 21.15 17.23
C ARG A 363 7.90 21.22 15.72
N PRO A 364 7.57 20.17 14.95
CA PRO A 364 7.74 20.18 13.50
C PRO A 364 6.77 21.17 12.85
N ASP A 365 7.10 21.63 11.65
CA ASP A 365 6.20 22.45 10.83
C ASP A 365 5.03 21.64 10.27
N LEU A 366 5.25 20.34 10.00
CA LEU A 366 4.27 19.42 9.42
C LEU A 366 4.38 18.04 10.07
N VAL A 367 3.24 17.46 10.36
CA VAL A 367 3.14 16.08 10.88
C VAL A 367 2.34 15.22 9.92
N VAL A 368 2.90 14.07 9.51
CA VAL A 368 2.18 13.02 8.80
C VAL A 368 1.66 12.04 9.82
N CYS A 369 0.35 11.82 9.87
CA CYS A 369 -0.28 10.98 10.89
C CYS A 369 -1.61 10.37 10.43
N GLY A 370 -2.11 9.41 11.20
CA GLY A 370 -3.46 8.90 11.10
C GLY A 370 -4.52 9.96 11.44
N LEU A 371 -5.76 9.68 11.07
CA LEU A 371 -6.88 10.64 11.21
C LEU A 371 -7.15 11.02 12.67
N GLY A 372 -7.00 10.08 13.61
CA GLY A 372 -7.28 10.31 15.02
C GLY A 372 -6.32 11.29 15.70
N LEU A 373 -5.06 11.34 15.24
CA LEU A 373 -4.06 12.29 15.76
C LEU A 373 -4.16 13.67 15.14
N ALA A 374 -4.76 13.82 13.97
CA ALA A 374 -4.78 15.10 13.25
C ALA A 374 -5.48 16.20 14.05
N ASN A 375 -6.69 15.96 14.56
CA ASN A 375 -7.44 16.97 15.28
C ASN A 375 -6.76 17.43 16.60
N PRO A 376 -6.25 16.54 17.45
CA PRO A 376 -5.48 16.93 18.64
C PRO A 376 -4.23 17.77 18.32
N LEU A 377 -3.51 17.46 17.27
CA LEU A 377 -2.32 18.18 16.84
C LEU A 377 -2.67 19.56 16.26
N GLU A 378 -3.71 19.64 15.42
CA GLU A 378 -4.18 20.92 14.85
C GLU A 378 -4.72 21.86 15.93
N ALA A 379 -5.38 21.34 16.97
CA ALA A 379 -5.80 22.12 18.13
C ALA A 379 -4.62 22.75 18.88
N GLN A 380 -3.41 22.18 18.77
CA GLN A 380 -2.17 22.74 19.32
C GLN A 380 -1.40 23.63 18.32
N GLY A 381 -1.99 23.90 17.17
CA GLY A 381 -1.40 24.75 16.13
C GLY A 381 -0.38 24.04 15.24
N ILE A 382 -0.28 22.71 15.29
CA ILE A 382 0.61 21.93 14.45
C ILE A 382 -0.14 21.57 13.15
N THR A 383 0.49 21.82 12.01
CA THR A 383 -0.09 21.47 10.71
C THR A 383 0.01 19.97 10.47
N THR A 384 -1.08 19.35 10.02
CA THR A 384 -1.10 17.90 9.77
C THR A 384 -1.31 17.54 8.30
N LYS A 385 -0.88 16.34 7.94
CA LYS A 385 -1.15 15.65 6.67
C LYS A 385 -1.60 14.23 6.96
N TRP A 386 -2.76 13.85 6.45
CA TRP A 386 -3.28 12.51 6.67
C TRP A 386 -2.54 11.49 5.79
N SER A 387 -1.96 10.50 6.40
CA SER A 387 -1.24 9.42 5.73
C SER A 387 -2.12 8.59 4.79
N ILE A 388 -3.38 8.36 5.16
CA ILE A 388 -4.33 7.60 4.35
C ILE A 388 -4.58 8.23 2.98
N GLU A 389 -4.52 9.56 2.84
CA GLU A 389 -4.68 10.24 1.57
C GLU A 389 -3.59 9.84 0.55
N LEU A 390 -2.38 9.53 1.04
CA LEU A 390 -1.24 9.15 0.20
C LEU A 390 -1.42 7.77 -0.45
N VAL A 391 -2.24 6.91 0.13
CA VAL A 391 -2.54 5.57 -0.41
C VAL A 391 -3.63 5.60 -1.48
N PHE A 392 -4.59 6.53 -1.36
CA PHE A 392 -5.68 6.66 -2.32
C PHE A 392 -5.32 7.49 -3.56
N THR A 393 -4.36 8.40 -3.41
CA THR A 393 -3.96 9.34 -4.47
C THR A 393 -2.89 8.68 -5.34
N PRO A 394 -2.96 8.81 -6.68
CA PRO A 394 -1.84 8.44 -7.54
C PRO A 394 -0.60 9.27 -7.16
N VAL A 395 0.42 8.63 -6.58
CA VAL A 395 1.63 9.33 -6.10
C VAL A 395 2.91 8.81 -6.74
N GLN A 396 2.83 7.69 -7.47
CA GLN A 396 3.97 7.03 -8.09
C GLN A 396 4.19 7.54 -9.54
N GLY A 397 5.44 7.69 -9.92
CA GLY A 397 5.82 8.04 -11.28
C GLY A 397 6.23 9.50 -11.46
N TYR A 398 6.73 9.79 -12.66
CA TYR A 398 7.20 11.13 -13.01
C TYR A 398 6.05 12.17 -13.06
N ASP A 399 4.94 11.79 -13.70
CA ASP A 399 3.82 12.70 -13.91
C ASP A 399 3.13 13.09 -12.58
N GLN A 400 3.26 12.25 -11.54
CA GLN A 400 2.69 12.48 -10.19
C GLN A 400 3.64 13.16 -9.21
N ALA A 401 4.91 13.37 -9.56
CA ALA A 401 5.92 13.89 -8.63
C ALA A 401 5.54 15.26 -8.03
N ALA A 402 5.07 16.19 -8.87
CA ALA A 402 4.66 17.51 -8.42
C ALA A 402 3.34 17.48 -7.63
N ASP A 403 2.39 16.62 -8.01
CA ASP A 403 1.14 16.44 -7.28
C ASP A 403 1.41 15.88 -5.89
N LEU A 404 2.31 14.89 -5.77
CA LEU A 404 2.76 14.37 -4.49
C LEU A 404 3.35 15.47 -3.60
N ALA A 405 4.30 16.27 -4.11
CA ALA A 405 4.86 17.39 -3.36
C ALA A 405 3.79 18.42 -2.97
N SER A 406 2.82 18.67 -3.86
CA SER A 406 1.72 19.58 -3.61
C SER A 406 0.78 19.12 -2.49
N LEU A 407 0.61 17.80 -2.29
CA LEU A 407 -0.14 17.26 -1.15
C LEU A 407 0.46 17.72 0.19
N PHE A 408 1.77 17.89 0.27
CA PHE A 408 2.47 18.38 1.46
C PHE A 408 2.54 19.92 1.54
N ALA A 409 2.48 20.60 0.41
CA ALA A 409 2.48 22.07 0.37
C ALA A 409 1.08 22.68 0.67
N ARG A 410 0.00 21.97 0.33
CA ARG A 410 -1.39 22.43 0.55
C ARG A 410 -1.74 22.77 2.00
N PRO A 411 -1.35 21.98 3.02
CA PRO A 411 -1.62 22.32 4.41
C PRO A 411 -1.05 23.68 4.81
N PHE A 412 0.14 24.05 4.36
CA PHE A 412 0.74 25.35 4.60
C PHE A 412 -0.05 26.47 3.90
N ALA A 413 -0.39 26.28 2.63
CA ALA A 413 -1.20 27.25 1.88
C ALA A 413 -2.57 27.49 2.54
N ARG A 414 -3.23 26.41 3.02
CA ARG A 414 -4.48 26.51 3.78
C ARG A 414 -4.32 27.29 5.07
N ARG A 415 -3.26 27.01 5.83
CA ARG A 415 -2.95 27.71 7.08
C ARG A 415 -2.72 29.20 6.84
N ASP A 416 -1.98 29.55 5.78
CA ASP A 416 -1.70 30.95 5.43
C ASP A 416 -2.99 31.70 5.06
N MET A 417 -3.92 31.07 4.35
CA MET A 417 -5.23 31.67 4.02
C MET A 417 -6.16 31.84 5.21
N LEU A 418 -6.04 30.98 6.23
CA LEU A 418 -6.90 31.04 7.44
C LEU A 418 -6.35 31.95 8.53
N ARG A 419 -5.11 32.46 8.39
CA ARG A 419 -4.57 33.50 9.25
C ARG A 419 -5.15 34.84 8.80
N VAL A 420 -6.25 35.25 9.44
CA VAL A 420 -6.81 36.62 9.34
C VAL A 420 -6.10 37.53 10.31
#